data_b63194ef47fc8d014fc2857d8e9f567b
#
_entry.id   b63194ef47fc8d014fc2857d8e9f567b
#
_cell.length_a   1.000
_cell.length_b   1.000
_cell.length_c   1.000
_cell.angle_alpha   90.00
_cell.angle_beta   90.00
_cell.angle_gamma   90.00
#
_symmetry.space_group_name_H-M   'P 1'
#
loop_
_entity.id
_entity.type
_entity.pdbx_description
1 polymer ?
#
loop_
_entity_poly.entity_id
_entity_poly.type
_entity_poly.pdbx_seq_one_letter_code
_entity_poly.pdbx_strand_id
1 'polypeptide(L)'
;MAALGAAALVIGPLAPAYAFPVVSSQDGDPVGVAAEVPAGEPTVDPTAEPTADPAPNPDPAPNPDPAPNPDPAPNPEPAPAPKPSWKMDSVGWWYDLDNGSYARDEKRDIDGATYRFNGSGYMVTGWFDRGGAWEYYAPSGAQARGWTNVSGTWYFLDPQSGVMRTGWTMVDGTWYYLGASGAMVTGWLNQGGTWYYLGGSGAMVHGWSAIGGSWYYFNESGAMTTGWLKQGSSWYFLNSSGAMKTGWLNQGGTWYYLNDSGVMVSGWNAIGGSWYYFNESGAMVTGWLNQGGTWYYFNGSGVMATGTQWIGGERHWFYDSGAWWGLYPVPSNGSGSGAADVATGNRYKAICRDGSESFSSPGASDYRGMCAGHGGIAYKLGYGW
;
A
#
# COMPACT_ATOMS: atom_id res chain seq x y z
N MET A 1 -28.32 -43.31 -33.89
CA MET A 1 -28.53 -41.93 -34.22
C MET A 1 -28.80 -41.19 -32.91
N ALA A 2 -27.81 -40.55 -32.34
CA ALA A 2 -27.92 -39.74 -31.13
C ALA A 2 -27.52 -38.31 -31.50
N ALA A 3 -28.46 -37.39 -31.40
CA ALA A 3 -28.27 -35.99 -31.70
C ALA A 3 -27.64 -35.27 -30.51
N LEU A 4 -26.45 -34.70 -30.72
CA LEU A 4 -25.80 -33.78 -29.77
C LEU A 4 -26.46 -32.40 -29.90
N GLY A 5 -27.12 -31.95 -28.86
CA GLY A 5 -27.58 -30.57 -28.71
C GLY A 5 -26.42 -29.65 -28.34
N ALA A 6 -26.14 -28.67 -29.19
CA ALA A 6 -25.22 -27.58 -28.90
C ALA A 6 -25.92 -26.55 -28.03
N ALA A 7 -25.43 -26.36 -26.78
CA ALA A 7 -25.83 -25.25 -25.93
C ALA A 7 -25.11 -23.98 -26.40
N ALA A 8 -25.86 -23.01 -26.90
CA ALA A 8 -25.38 -21.68 -27.23
C ALA A 8 -25.12 -20.87 -25.95
N LEU A 9 -23.85 -20.51 -25.73
CA LEU A 9 -23.46 -19.60 -24.68
C LEU A 9 -23.87 -18.17 -25.08
N VAL A 10 -24.89 -17.62 -24.45
CA VAL A 10 -25.30 -16.21 -24.62
C VAL A 10 -24.29 -15.34 -23.87
N ILE A 11 -23.37 -14.73 -24.60
CA ILE A 11 -22.48 -13.69 -24.09
C ILE A 11 -23.31 -12.41 -24.02
N GLY A 12 -23.68 -12.01 -22.81
CA GLY A 12 -24.27 -10.69 -22.55
C GLY A 12 -23.23 -9.58 -22.80
N PRO A 13 -23.67 -8.34 -23.11
CA PRO A 13 -22.76 -7.26 -23.44
C PRO A 13 -21.86 -6.92 -22.24
N LEU A 14 -20.55 -6.89 -22.49
CA LEU A 14 -19.54 -6.37 -21.57
C LEU A 14 -19.88 -4.91 -21.23
N ALA A 15 -20.06 -4.60 -19.95
CA ALA A 15 -20.15 -3.23 -19.49
C ALA A 15 -18.89 -2.45 -19.90
N PRO A 16 -19.01 -1.18 -20.31
CA PRO A 16 -17.86 -0.39 -20.71
C PRO A 16 -16.92 -0.22 -19.52
N ALA A 17 -15.62 -0.45 -19.77
CA ALA A 17 -14.58 -0.13 -18.84
C ALA A 17 -14.63 1.39 -18.59
N TYR A 18 -14.94 1.81 -17.38
CA TYR A 18 -14.82 3.20 -16.98
C TYR A 18 -13.34 3.55 -16.95
N ALA A 19 -12.90 4.34 -17.94
CA ALA A 19 -11.62 4.99 -17.92
C ALA A 19 -11.68 6.08 -16.85
N PHE A 20 -10.86 5.94 -15.81
CA PHE A 20 -10.71 6.97 -14.78
C PHE A 20 -9.98 8.17 -15.39
N PRO A 21 -10.39 9.42 -15.10
CA PRO A 21 -9.64 10.59 -15.54
C PRO A 21 -8.28 10.61 -14.83
N VAL A 22 -7.22 10.70 -15.62
CA VAL A 22 -5.86 10.94 -15.13
C VAL A 22 -5.80 12.40 -14.64
N VAL A 23 -5.73 12.59 -13.33
CA VAL A 23 -5.43 13.89 -12.74
C VAL A 23 -3.91 13.97 -12.62
N SER A 24 -3.29 14.86 -13.38
CA SER A 24 -1.87 15.19 -13.25
C SER A 24 -1.63 15.91 -11.93
N SER A 25 -0.85 15.30 -11.04
CA SER A 25 -0.34 15.97 -9.84
C SER A 25 0.79 16.92 -10.22
N GLN A 26 0.58 18.21 -9.97
CA GLN A 26 1.68 19.17 -9.86
C GLN A 26 2.20 19.15 -8.42
N ASP A 27 3.53 19.22 -8.34
CA ASP A 27 4.33 19.21 -7.13
C ASP A 27 3.98 20.33 -6.14
N GLY A 28 4.05 20.04 -4.86
CA GLY A 28 4.01 21.03 -3.79
C GLY A 28 3.98 20.39 -2.40
N ASP A 29 5.15 20.07 -1.86
CA ASP A 29 5.29 19.81 -0.43
C ASP A 29 4.85 21.01 0.40
N PRO A 30 4.22 20.78 1.55
CA PRO A 30 4.53 21.57 2.71
C PRO A 30 4.86 20.76 3.98
N VAL A 31 5.93 21.19 4.55
CA VAL A 31 6.51 21.00 5.87
C VAL A 31 5.45 20.93 6.98
N GLY A 32 5.62 19.94 7.89
CA GLY A 32 4.81 19.79 9.10
C GLY A 32 4.95 20.95 10.07
N VAL A 33 3.82 21.29 10.68
CA VAL A 33 3.78 22.09 11.90
C VAL A 33 2.88 21.38 12.89
N ALA A 34 3.46 21.04 14.04
CA ALA A 34 2.76 20.53 15.21
C ALA A 34 1.83 21.62 15.78
N ALA A 35 0.58 21.24 16.08
CA ALA A 35 -0.34 22.11 16.82
C ALA A 35 -0.29 21.76 18.30
N GLU A 36 0.12 22.72 19.10
CA GLU A 36 -0.01 22.77 20.55
C GLU A 36 -1.45 23.03 20.95
N VAL A 37 -1.84 22.36 22.05
CA VAL A 37 -3.10 22.55 22.77
C VAL A 37 -2.90 23.69 23.77
N PRO A 38 -3.76 24.71 23.86
CA PRO A 38 -3.79 25.58 25.01
C PRO A 38 -4.87 25.16 25.99
N ALA A 39 -4.44 24.90 27.21
CA ALA A 39 -5.26 24.86 28.39
C ALA A 39 -5.46 26.29 28.94
N GLY A 40 -6.59 26.53 29.58
CA GLY A 40 -6.73 27.65 30.52
C GLY A 40 -8.07 28.35 30.49
N GLU A 41 -9.00 27.90 31.31
CA GLU A 41 -10.11 28.70 31.81
C GLU A 41 -9.60 29.80 32.74
N PRO A 42 -10.26 30.95 32.82
CA PRO A 42 -10.24 31.75 34.06
C PRO A 42 -11.63 31.78 34.72
N THR A 43 -11.64 31.32 35.95
CA THR A 43 -12.67 31.57 36.97
C THR A 43 -12.77 33.06 37.30
N VAL A 44 -13.98 33.56 37.31
CA VAL A 44 -14.31 34.86 37.94
C VAL A 44 -15.31 34.66 39.07
N ASP A 45 -14.88 35.12 40.21
CA ASP A 45 -15.61 35.16 41.49
C ASP A 45 -16.55 36.39 41.52
N PRO A 46 -17.82 36.29 42.01
CA PRO A 46 -18.71 37.42 42.14
C PRO A 46 -18.86 37.81 43.64
N THR A 47 -18.32 38.94 44.01
CA THR A 47 -18.71 39.55 45.28
C THR A 47 -18.73 41.05 45.16
N ALA A 48 -19.92 41.65 45.20
CA ALA A 48 -20.20 42.94 45.84
C ALA A 48 -21.70 43.25 45.77
N GLU A 49 -22.36 43.15 46.86
CA GLU A 49 -23.65 43.80 47.13
C GLU A 49 -23.49 45.32 47.21
N PRO A 50 -24.44 46.12 46.76
CA PRO A 50 -24.64 47.47 47.23
C PRO A 50 -25.82 47.58 48.18
N THR A 51 -25.57 48.29 49.22
CA THR A 51 -26.43 48.72 50.36
C THR A 51 -27.71 49.42 49.95
N ALA A 52 -28.78 49.09 50.71
CA ALA A 52 -30.11 49.68 50.58
C ALA A 52 -30.19 51.12 51.12
N ASP A 53 -30.87 51.98 50.42
CA ASP A 53 -31.31 53.30 50.84
C ASP A 53 -32.70 53.20 51.54
N PRO A 54 -32.98 54.06 52.51
CA PRO A 54 -34.19 53.99 53.37
C PRO A 54 -35.47 54.50 52.68
N ALA A 55 -36.58 53.85 52.98
CA ALA A 55 -37.92 54.08 52.47
C ALA A 55 -38.50 55.48 52.78
N PRO A 56 -39.20 56.12 51.86
CA PRO A 56 -40.00 57.34 52.10
C PRO A 56 -41.35 56.99 52.73
N ASN A 57 -41.81 57.92 53.51
CA ASN A 57 -43.04 57.91 54.34
C ASN A 57 -44.31 57.83 53.47
N PRO A 58 -45.39 57.11 53.87
CA PRO A 58 -46.56 56.91 52.99
C PRO A 58 -47.48 58.19 53.04
N ASP A 59 -47.91 58.54 51.80
CA ASP A 59 -48.94 59.52 51.57
C ASP A 59 -50.35 58.96 51.91
N PRO A 60 -51.31 59.83 52.26
CA PRO A 60 -52.67 59.37 52.65
C PRO A 60 -53.44 58.82 51.43
N ALA A 61 -54.20 57.78 51.70
CA ALA A 61 -55.02 57.05 50.77
C ALA A 61 -56.09 57.91 50.04
N PRO A 62 -56.19 57.83 48.71
CA PRO A 62 -57.33 58.42 47.97
C PRO A 62 -58.56 57.58 48.15
N ASN A 63 -59.71 58.26 48.11
CA ASN A 63 -61.06 57.73 48.25
C ASN A 63 -61.33 56.71 47.13
N PRO A 64 -61.99 55.56 47.40
CA PRO A 64 -62.23 54.53 46.34
C PRO A 64 -63.24 55.04 45.32
N ASP A 65 -62.77 55.00 44.04
CA ASP A 65 -63.61 55.15 42.89
C ASP A 65 -64.63 53.96 42.75
N PRO A 66 -65.82 54.21 42.21
CA PRO A 66 -66.79 53.15 42.04
C PRO A 66 -66.26 52.06 41.13
N ALA A 67 -66.44 50.78 41.53
CA ALA A 67 -65.98 49.58 40.82
C ALA A 67 -66.39 49.59 39.33
N PRO A 68 -65.50 49.40 38.37
CA PRO A 68 -65.84 49.23 36.98
C PRO A 68 -66.72 48.00 36.81
N ASN A 69 -67.66 48.12 35.93
CA ASN A 69 -68.51 46.98 35.49
C ASN A 69 -67.63 45.86 34.96
N PRO A 70 -67.84 44.60 35.38
CA PRO A 70 -66.98 43.49 34.90
C PRO A 70 -67.10 43.40 33.38
N ASP A 71 -65.94 43.48 32.71
CA ASP A 71 -65.83 43.22 31.28
C ASP A 71 -66.40 41.82 30.97
N PRO A 72 -67.08 41.66 29.83
CA PRO A 72 -67.59 40.36 29.40
C PRO A 72 -66.39 39.41 29.33
N ALA A 73 -66.52 38.22 29.89
CA ALA A 73 -65.50 37.18 29.89
C ALA A 73 -64.94 36.98 28.46
N PRO A 74 -63.64 36.91 28.28
CA PRO A 74 -63.07 36.70 26.94
C PRO A 74 -63.63 35.41 26.35
N ASN A 75 -64.07 35.53 25.09
CA ASN A 75 -64.55 34.39 24.34
C ASN A 75 -63.46 33.32 24.40
N PRO A 76 -63.75 32.04 24.75
CA PRO A 76 -62.71 31.01 24.79
C PRO A 76 -61.99 30.97 23.48
N GLU A 77 -60.62 31.09 23.57
CA GLU A 77 -59.74 30.97 22.42
C GLU A 77 -60.07 29.67 21.68
N PRO A 78 -60.24 29.69 20.34
CA PRO A 78 -60.56 28.49 19.62
C PRO A 78 -59.49 27.44 19.90
N ALA A 79 -59.91 26.23 20.23
CA ALA A 79 -58.99 25.12 20.50
C ALA A 79 -57.95 25.04 19.37
N PRO A 80 -56.64 24.89 19.65
CA PRO A 80 -55.63 24.80 18.62
C PRO A 80 -56.02 23.72 17.65
N ALA A 81 -55.90 24.04 16.34
CA ALA A 81 -56.21 23.09 15.28
C ALA A 81 -55.45 21.80 15.51
N PRO A 82 -56.07 20.67 15.38
CA PRO A 82 -55.44 19.39 15.56
C PRO A 82 -54.20 19.30 14.67
N LYS A 83 -53.13 18.64 15.14
CA LYS A 83 -51.87 18.49 14.42
C LYS A 83 -51.53 17.01 14.21
N PRO A 84 -50.99 16.65 13.02
CA PRO A 84 -50.54 15.30 12.79
C PRO A 84 -49.62 14.80 13.92
N SER A 85 -49.74 13.55 14.33
CA SER A 85 -49.07 13.02 15.49
C SER A 85 -48.79 11.52 15.41
N TRP A 86 -47.70 11.09 16.09
CA TRP A 86 -47.40 9.69 16.25
C TRP A 86 -48.38 9.01 17.20
N LYS A 87 -48.82 7.81 16.82
CA LYS A 87 -49.70 6.93 17.60
C LYS A 87 -49.03 5.55 17.69
N MET A 88 -49.36 4.84 18.74
CA MET A 88 -48.89 3.47 18.95
C MET A 88 -50.04 2.61 19.43
N ASP A 89 -50.13 1.41 18.91
CA ASP A 89 -51.06 0.37 19.36
C ASP A 89 -50.31 -0.96 19.62
N SER A 90 -51.03 -2.04 19.77
CA SER A 90 -50.48 -3.36 20.02
C SER A 90 -49.69 -3.95 18.85
N VAL A 91 -49.78 -3.41 17.67
CA VAL A 91 -49.08 -3.86 16.43
C VAL A 91 -47.85 -3.02 16.19
N GLY A 92 -47.89 -1.69 16.43
CA GLY A 92 -46.73 -0.84 16.20
C GLY A 92 -47.07 0.65 16.12
N TRP A 93 -46.06 1.41 15.70
CA TRP A 93 -46.18 2.85 15.49
C TRP A 93 -46.85 3.17 14.14
N TRP A 94 -47.72 4.17 14.12
CA TRP A 94 -48.36 4.73 12.92
C TRP A 94 -48.50 6.25 13.06
N TYR A 95 -48.71 6.95 11.96
CA TYR A 95 -48.77 8.41 11.94
C TYR A 95 -50.14 8.91 11.52
N ASP A 96 -50.87 9.53 12.46
CA ASP A 96 -52.14 10.15 12.29
C ASP A 96 -51.98 11.49 11.54
N LEU A 97 -52.70 11.69 10.43
CA LEU A 97 -52.65 12.92 9.64
C LEU A 97 -53.65 13.96 10.11
N ASP A 98 -54.45 13.62 11.15
CA ASP A 98 -55.43 14.50 11.81
C ASP A 98 -56.55 15.02 10.89
N ASN A 99 -56.75 14.35 9.81
CA ASN A 99 -57.83 14.59 8.83
C ASN A 99 -58.78 13.37 8.67
N GLY A 100 -58.70 12.44 9.63
CA GLY A 100 -59.42 11.17 9.60
C GLY A 100 -58.69 10.09 8.78
N SER A 101 -57.44 10.33 8.37
CA SER A 101 -56.58 9.37 7.66
C SER A 101 -55.23 9.22 8.34
N TYR A 102 -54.46 8.24 7.91
CA TYR A 102 -53.12 7.95 8.42
C TYR A 102 -52.15 7.64 7.28
N ALA A 103 -50.85 7.83 7.52
CA ALA A 103 -49.78 7.52 6.55
C ALA A 103 -49.78 6.02 6.24
N ARG A 104 -49.79 5.64 4.96
CA ARG A 104 -49.71 4.24 4.53
C ARG A 104 -49.12 4.11 3.12
N ASP A 105 -48.35 3.07 2.91
CA ASP A 105 -47.70 2.75 1.63
C ASP A 105 -46.89 3.91 1.03
N GLU A 106 -46.34 4.75 1.90
CA GLU A 106 -45.63 5.96 1.51
C GLU A 106 -44.34 6.17 2.35
N LYS A 107 -43.43 6.98 1.82
CA LYS A 107 -42.41 7.68 2.60
C LYS A 107 -42.91 9.06 3.01
N ARG A 108 -42.55 9.46 4.21
CA ARG A 108 -42.91 10.78 4.75
C ARG A 108 -41.78 11.36 5.59
N ASP A 109 -41.48 12.61 5.34
CA ASP A 109 -40.55 13.36 6.22
C ASP A 109 -41.34 13.93 7.39
N ILE A 110 -40.89 13.58 8.60
CA ILE A 110 -41.50 13.99 9.86
C ILE A 110 -40.36 14.45 10.77
N ASP A 111 -40.40 15.67 11.26
CA ASP A 111 -39.45 16.28 12.17
C ASP A 111 -37.96 16.10 11.72
N GLY A 112 -37.71 16.23 10.42
CA GLY A 112 -36.39 16.15 9.81
C GLY A 112 -35.86 14.75 9.55
N ALA A 113 -36.62 13.70 9.81
CA ALA A 113 -36.26 12.31 9.47
C ALA A 113 -37.30 11.72 8.50
N THR A 114 -36.87 10.85 7.59
CA THR A 114 -37.71 10.15 6.65
C THR A 114 -38.14 8.82 7.24
N TYR A 115 -39.42 8.57 7.25
CA TYR A 115 -40.07 7.33 7.71
C TYR A 115 -40.77 6.64 6.56
N ARG A 116 -40.98 5.34 6.66
CA ARG A 116 -41.78 4.54 5.76
C ARG A 116 -42.92 3.89 6.50
N PHE A 117 -44.10 3.93 5.87
CA PHE A 117 -45.31 3.25 6.33
C PHE A 117 -45.67 2.14 5.35
N ASN A 118 -45.98 0.96 5.87
CA ASN A 118 -46.41 -0.18 5.05
C ASN A 118 -47.86 -0.02 4.59
N GLY A 119 -48.37 -0.95 3.78
CA GLY A 119 -49.75 -0.91 3.26
C GLY A 119 -50.84 -0.97 4.34
N SER A 120 -50.49 -1.43 5.56
CA SER A 120 -51.39 -1.40 6.73
C SER A 120 -51.25 -0.11 7.56
N GLY A 121 -50.33 0.79 7.17
CA GLY A 121 -50.09 2.07 7.84
C GLY A 121 -49.11 2.03 8.99
N TYR A 122 -48.45 0.90 9.28
CA TYR A 122 -47.49 0.81 10.34
C TYR A 122 -46.09 1.23 9.87
N MET A 123 -45.35 1.90 10.75
CA MET A 123 -43.98 2.31 10.54
C MET A 123 -43.07 1.10 10.30
N VAL A 124 -42.27 1.17 9.25
CA VAL A 124 -41.31 0.14 8.87
C VAL A 124 -40.01 0.30 9.67
N THR A 125 -39.43 -0.79 10.14
CA THR A 125 -38.11 -0.87 10.73
C THR A 125 -37.29 -2.02 10.10
N GLY A 126 -35.98 -1.93 10.12
CA GLY A 126 -35.11 -2.93 9.51
C GLY A 126 -35.00 -2.77 7.98
N TRP A 127 -34.61 -3.84 7.33
CA TRP A 127 -34.45 -3.88 5.86
C TRP A 127 -35.79 -3.88 5.14
N PHE A 128 -35.89 -3.03 4.14
CA PHE A 128 -37.09 -2.92 3.28
C PHE A 128 -36.68 -3.01 1.80
N ASP A 129 -37.26 -3.98 1.08
CA ASP A 129 -37.06 -4.12 -0.36
C ASP A 129 -38.14 -3.35 -1.13
N ARG A 130 -37.70 -2.46 -2.01
CA ARG A 130 -38.53 -1.68 -2.90
C ARG A 130 -38.35 -2.15 -4.35
N GLY A 131 -38.57 -3.43 -4.59
CA GLY A 131 -38.45 -3.99 -5.96
C GLY A 131 -36.96 -4.08 -6.40
N GLY A 132 -36.08 -4.59 -5.53
CA GLY A 132 -34.65 -4.71 -5.76
C GLY A 132 -33.82 -3.52 -5.27
N ALA A 133 -34.45 -2.44 -4.84
CA ALA A 133 -33.82 -1.31 -4.19
C ALA A 133 -33.98 -1.41 -2.67
N TRP A 134 -32.94 -1.87 -1.97
CA TRP A 134 -32.96 -2.08 -0.53
C TRP A 134 -32.73 -0.77 0.23
N GLU A 135 -33.52 -0.55 1.26
CA GLU A 135 -33.41 0.57 2.20
C GLU A 135 -33.36 0.01 3.63
N TYR A 136 -32.78 0.75 4.54
CA TYR A 136 -32.75 0.37 5.96
C TYR A 136 -33.35 1.46 6.82
N TYR A 137 -34.27 1.04 7.72
CA TYR A 137 -34.90 1.89 8.70
C TYR A 137 -34.46 1.48 10.09
N ALA A 138 -33.89 2.43 10.83
CA ALA A 138 -33.40 2.21 12.18
C ALA A 138 -34.53 1.69 13.11
N PRO A 139 -34.24 1.16 14.30
CA PRO A 139 -35.28 0.81 15.27
C PRO A 139 -36.21 1.96 15.61
N SER A 140 -35.78 3.22 15.48
CA SER A 140 -36.57 4.43 15.61
C SER A 140 -37.54 4.66 14.44
N GLY A 141 -37.46 3.88 13.36
CA GLY A 141 -38.16 4.05 12.11
C GLY A 141 -37.52 5.05 11.14
N ALA A 142 -36.49 5.80 11.56
CA ALA A 142 -35.81 6.75 10.68
C ALA A 142 -35.02 6.03 9.59
N GLN A 143 -35.13 6.48 8.33
CA GLN A 143 -34.36 5.96 7.20
C GLN A 143 -32.88 6.21 7.45
N ALA A 144 -32.08 5.16 7.38
CA ALA A 144 -30.63 5.25 7.43
C ALA A 144 -30.03 5.81 6.14
N ARG A 145 -28.96 6.58 6.26
CA ARG A 145 -28.22 7.20 5.15
C ARG A 145 -26.73 7.18 5.46
N GLY A 146 -25.89 7.11 4.44
CA GLY A 146 -24.43 6.99 4.61
C GLY A 146 -24.03 5.64 5.18
N TRP A 147 -22.88 5.61 5.85
CA TRP A 147 -22.39 4.40 6.49
C TRP A 147 -23.28 3.95 7.65
N THR A 148 -23.74 2.74 7.57
CA THR A 148 -24.67 2.16 8.56
C THR A 148 -24.18 0.78 8.97
N ASN A 149 -23.99 0.58 10.27
CA ASN A 149 -23.66 -0.72 10.84
C ASN A 149 -24.94 -1.44 11.25
N VAL A 150 -25.17 -2.63 10.68
CA VAL A 150 -26.31 -3.48 11.04
C VAL A 150 -25.75 -4.82 11.54
N SER A 151 -25.88 -5.08 12.81
CA SER A 151 -25.44 -6.32 13.45
C SER A 151 -23.95 -6.65 13.18
N GLY A 152 -23.06 -5.65 13.22
CA GLY A 152 -21.63 -5.82 12.99
C GLY A 152 -21.19 -5.76 11.53
N THR A 153 -22.11 -5.70 10.58
CA THR A 153 -21.82 -5.56 9.16
C THR A 153 -22.06 -4.14 8.69
N TRP A 154 -21.10 -3.56 7.97
CA TRP A 154 -21.22 -2.22 7.41
C TRP A 154 -21.85 -2.24 6.03
N TYR A 155 -22.75 -1.30 5.81
CA TYR A 155 -23.44 -1.02 4.55
C TYR A 155 -23.33 0.46 4.25
N PHE A 156 -23.45 0.83 2.98
CA PHE A 156 -23.55 2.22 2.57
C PHE A 156 -24.88 2.50 1.91
N LEU A 157 -25.70 3.33 2.57
CA LEU A 157 -26.98 3.81 2.06
C LEU A 157 -26.73 5.17 1.38
N ASP A 158 -27.16 5.31 0.16
CA ASP A 158 -27.01 6.56 -0.60
C ASP A 158 -27.53 7.76 0.19
N PRO A 159 -26.74 8.81 0.38
CA PRO A 159 -27.11 9.93 1.26
C PRO A 159 -28.37 10.68 0.81
N GLN A 160 -28.71 10.63 -0.48
CA GLN A 160 -29.85 11.34 -1.04
C GLN A 160 -31.10 10.46 -1.09
N SER A 161 -30.98 9.25 -1.59
CA SER A 161 -32.11 8.34 -1.77
C SER A 161 -32.37 7.39 -0.59
N GLY A 162 -31.34 7.10 0.22
CA GLY A 162 -31.35 6.05 1.25
C GLY A 162 -31.27 4.62 0.70
N VAL A 163 -31.02 4.45 -0.61
CA VAL A 163 -30.91 3.13 -1.25
C VAL A 163 -29.53 2.54 -0.98
N MET A 164 -29.49 1.27 -0.61
CA MET A 164 -28.25 0.52 -0.37
C MET A 164 -27.42 0.43 -1.65
N ARG A 165 -26.14 0.77 -1.55
CA ARG A 165 -25.17 0.66 -2.64
C ARG A 165 -24.55 -0.75 -2.68
N THR A 166 -24.19 -1.18 -3.89
CA THR A 166 -23.45 -2.42 -4.17
C THR A 166 -22.35 -2.13 -5.18
N GLY A 167 -21.32 -2.99 -5.23
CA GLY A 167 -20.17 -2.81 -6.12
C GLY A 167 -19.24 -1.71 -5.64
N TRP A 168 -18.41 -1.21 -6.57
CA TRP A 168 -17.48 -0.12 -6.30
C TRP A 168 -18.22 1.18 -5.99
N THR A 169 -17.91 1.76 -4.85
CA THR A 169 -18.55 2.98 -4.35
C THR A 169 -17.49 3.94 -3.82
N MET A 170 -17.48 5.17 -4.34
CA MET A 170 -16.62 6.24 -3.85
C MET A 170 -17.34 7.03 -2.77
N VAL A 171 -16.73 7.17 -1.60
CA VAL A 171 -17.22 7.98 -0.49
C VAL A 171 -16.08 8.89 -0.03
N ASP A 172 -16.29 10.19 -0.07
CA ASP A 172 -15.33 11.21 0.35
C ASP A 172 -13.92 11.00 -0.24
N GLY A 173 -13.85 10.70 -1.55
CA GLY A 173 -12.60 10.49 -2.28
C GLY A 173 -11.95 9.12 -2.07
N THR A 174 -12.53 8.24 -1.27
CA THR A 174 -12.02 6.89 -0.98
C THR A 174 -12.91 5.84 -1.63
N TRP A 175 -12.30 4.86 -2.29
CA TRP A 175 -13.02 3.73 -2.87
C TRP A 175 -13.26 2.62 -1.87
N TYR A 176 -14.47 2.09 -1.89
CA TYR A 176 -14.93 0.92 -1.16
C TYR A 176 -15.57 -0.08 -2.10
N TYR A 177 -15.66 -1.33 -1.70
CA TYR A 177 -16.44 -2.33 -2.41
C TYR A 177 -17.52 -2.91 -1.51
N LEU A 178 -18.77 -2.78 -1.96
CA LEU A 178 -19.94 -3.36 -1.32
C LEU A 178 -20.30 -4.63 -2.11
N GLY A 179 -20.39 -5.77 -1.44
CA GLY A 179 -20.76 -7.04 -2.07
C GLY A 179 -22.17 -6.99 -2.67
N ALA A 180 -22.60 -8.07 -3.33
CA ALA A 180 -23.94 -8.17 -3.89
C ALA A 180 -25.06 -8.05 -2.84
N SER A 181 -24.76 -8.41 -1.59
CA SER A 181 -25.64 -8.22 -0.43
C SER A 181 -25.60 -6.80 0.14
N GLY A 182 -24.80 -5.90 -0.40
CA GLY A 182 -24.52 -4.57 0.15
C GLY A 182 -23.49 -4.55 1.26
N ALA A 183 -23.07 -5.69 1.78
CA ALA A 183 -22.07 -5.76 2.85
C ALA A 183 -20.71 -5.23 2.38
N MET A 184 -20.07 -4.36 3.19
CA MET A 184 -18.73 -3.85 2.92
C MET A 184 -17.71 -4.99 2.95
N VAL A 185 -16.89 -5.08 1.90
CA VAL A 185 -15.83 -6.07 1.76
C VAL A 185 -14.53 -5.53 2.36
N THR A 186 -13.78 -6.39 3.03
CA THR A 186 -12.41 -6.14 3.51
C THR A 186 -11.49 -7.27 3.07
N GLY A 187 -10.18 -7.02 3.02
CA GLY A 187 -9.21 -8.01 2.57
C GLY A 187 -9.08 -8.10 1.05
N TRP A 188 -8.66 -9.26 0.57
CA TRP A 188 -8.42 -9.50 -0.84
C TRP A 188 -9.72 -9.62 -1.65
N LEU A 189 -9.77 -8.90 -2.76
CA LEU A 189 -10.89 -8.87 -3.69
C LEU A 189 -10.42 -9.14 -5.11
N ASN A 190 -10.97 -10.16 -5.77
CA ASN A 190 -10.76 -10.38 -7.20
C ASN A 190 -11.98 -9.90 -7.98
N GLN A 191 -11.76 -9.00 -8.94
CA GLN A 191 -12.79 -8.51 -9.85
C GLN A 191 -12.32 -8.71 -11.29
N GLY A 192 -12.93 -9.67 -11.96
CA GLY A 192 -12.61 -9.92 -13.37
C GLY A 192 -11.14 -10.29 -13.65
N GLY A 193 -10.48 -10.98 -12.72
CA GLY A 193 -9.07 -11.35 -12.83
C GLY A 193 -8.10 -10.30 -12.26
N THR A 194 -8.57 -9.11 -11.91
CA THR A 194 -7.77 -8.08 -11.25
C THR A 194 -7.93 -8.17 -9.74
N TRP A 195 -6.81 -8.19 -9.04
CA TRP A 195 -6.78 -8.23 -7.58
C TRP A 195 -6.68 -6.83 -6.99
N TYR A 196 -7.45 -6.62 -5.94
CA TYR A 196 -7.49 -5.43 -5.10
C TYR A 196 -7.34 -5.84 -3.63
N TYR A 197 -7.00 -4.89 -2.77
CA TYR A 197 -7.03 -5.09 -1.34
C TYR A 197 -7.79 -3.96 -0.65
N LEU A 198 -8.80 -4.33 0.14
CA LEU A 198 -9.57 -3.42 0.97
C LEU A 198 -9.02 -3.54 2.40
N GLY A 199 -8.55 -2.45 2.96
CA GLY A 199 -8.06 -2.41 4.34
C GLY A 199 -9.11 -2.83 5.36
N GLY A 200 -8.74 -2.91 6.64
CA GLY A 200 -9.68 -3.25 7.72
C GLY A 200 -10.84 -2.26 7.85
N SER A 201 -10.67 -1.03 7.40
CA SER A 201 -11.74 -0.01 7.30
C SER A 201 -12.61 -0.15 6.05
N GLY A 202 -12.32 -1.09 5.16
CA GLY A 202 -12.95 -1.23 3.85
C GLY A 202 -12.36 -0.33 2.76
N ALA A 203 -11.47 0.60 3.09
CA ALA A 203 -10.84 1.50 2.13
C ALA A 203 -9.92 0.74 1.17
N MET A 204 -10.02 1.04 -0.14
CA MET A 204 -9.14 0.46 -1.16
C MET A 204 -7.70 0.96 -0.97
N VAL A 205 -6.75 0.03 -1.02
CA VAL A 205 -5.34 0.31 -0.81
C VAL A 205 -4.65 0.70 -2.11
N HIS A 206 -3.72 1.65 -2.03
CA HIS A 206 -2.85 2.10 -3.12
C HIS A 206 -1.38 2.08 -2.68
N GLY A 207 -0.47 2.03 -3.65
CA GLY A 207 0.97 2.06 -3.39
C GLY A 207 1.49 0.79 -2.71
N TRP A 208 2.61 0.93 -2.01
CA TRP A 208 3.23 -0.17 -1.28
C TRP A 208 2.47 -0.51 0.00
N SER A 209 2.18 -1.78 0.20
CA SER A 209 1.46 -2.27 1.37
C SER A 209 1.98 -3.61 1.86
N ALA A 210 2.23 -3.70 3.16
CA ALA A 210 2.61 -4.96 3.82
C ALA A 210 1.34 -5.72 4.24
N ILE A 211 1.14 -6.90 3.66
CA ILE A 211 -0.04 -7.72 3.90
C ILE A 211 0.42 -9.15 4.20
N GLY A 212 0.10 -9.66 5.37
CA GLY A 212 0.48 -11.01 5.76
C GLY A 212 2.00 -11.27 5.75
N GLY A 213 2.82 -10.26 6.06
CA GLY A 213 4.29 -10.37 6.09
C GLY A 213 4.97 -10.26 4.72
N SER A 214 4.23 -10.02 3.65
CA SER A 214 4.77 -9.78 2.30
C SER A 214 4.41 -8.38 1.83
N TRP A 215 5.30 -7.77 1.03
CA TRP A 215 5.03 -6.49 0.40
C TRP A 215 4.35 -6.67 -0.95
N TYR A 216 3.36 -5.83 -1.20
CA TYR A 216 2.60 -5.74 -2.46
C TYR A 216 2.58 -4.31 -2.95
N TYR A 217 2.37 -4.12 -4.24
CA TYR A 217 2.17 -2.80 -4.81
C TYR A 217 0.85 -2.75 -5.56
N PHE A 218 0.04 -1.74 -5.24
CA PHE A 218 -1.22 -1.45 -5.91
C PHE A 218 -1.06 -0.12 -6.68
N ASN A 219 -1.42 -0.13 -7.94
CA ASN A 219 -1.33 1.08 -8.76
C ASN A 219 -2.39 2.13 -8.34
N GLU A 220 -2.43 3.27 -9.03
CA GLU A 220 -3.37 4.36 -8.74
C GLU A 220 -4.85 3.94 -8.86
N SER A 221 -5.18 2.94 -9.65
CA SER A 221 -6.53 2.38 -9.72
C SER A 221 -6.82 1.34 -8.63
N GLY A 222 -5.88 1.08 -7.72
CA GLY A 222 -5.96 0.05 -6.70
C GLY A 222 -5.69 -1.37 -7.20
N ALA A 223 -5.36 -1.55 -8.48
CA ALA A 223 -5.06 -2.87 -9.03
C ALA A 223 -3.69 -3.36 -8.59
N MET A 224 -3.61 -4.61 -8.10
CA MET A 224 -2.36 -5.25 -7.72
C MET A 224 -1.43 -5.41 -8.92
N THR A 225 -0.18 -5.01 -8.76
CA THR A 225 0.86 -5.11 -9.79
C THR A 225 1.60 -6.44 -9.66
N THR A 226 2.00 -7.02 -10.80
CA THR A 226 2.87 -8.19 -10.92
C THR A 226 3.98 -7.92 -11.93
N GLY A 227 5.09 -8.67 -11.85
CA GLY A 227 6.23 -8.48 -12.75
C GLY A 227 7.13 -7.31 -12.34
N TRP A 228 7.87 -6.76 -13.30
CA TRP A 228 8.79 -5.65 -13.05
C TRP A 228 8.06 -4.34 -12.80
N LEU A 229 8.42 -3.68 -11.71
CA LEU A 229 7.89 -2.37 -11.29
C LEU A 229 9.04 -1.38 -11.14
N LYS A 230 8.96 -0.24 -11.84
CA LYS A 230 9.87 0.90 -11.64
C LYS A 230 9.24 1.92 -10.72
N GLN A 231 9.95 2.28 -9.65
CA GLN A 231 9.57 3.37 -8.74
C GLN A 231 10.75 4.32 -8.57
N GLY A 232 10.61 5.52 -9.12
CA GLY A 232 11.72 6.45 -9.22
C GLY A 232 12.89 5.88 -10.03
N SER A 233 14.07 5.80 -9.43
CA SER A 233 15.26 5.16 -10.03
C SER A 233 15.38 3.66 -9.76
N SER A 234 14.54 3.10 -8.87
CA SER A 234 14.64 1.72 -8.41
C SER A 234 13.71 0.78 -9.16
N TRP A 235 14.19 -0.42 -9.44
CA TRP A 235 13.40 -1.51 -9.98
C TRP A 235 13.10 -2.56 -8.91
N TYR A 236 11.88 -3.06 -8.91
CA TYR A 236 11.37 -4.13 -8.06
C TYR A 236 10.77 -5.23 -8.92
N PHE A 237 10.61 -6.41 -8.35
CA PHE A 237 9.89 -7.49 -8.99
C PHE A 237 8.80 -8.04 -8.07
N LEU A 238 7.55 -8.02 -8.55
CA LEU A 238 6.40 -8.63 -7.90
C LEU A 238 6.15 -9.98 -8.59
N ASN A 239 6.11 -11.07 -7.84
CA ASN A 239 5.86 -12.39 -8.41
C ASN A 239 4.42 -12.54 -8.92
N SER A 240 4.04 -13.68 -9.45
CA SER A 240 2.69 -13.93 -9.96
C SER A 240 1.58 -13.83 -8.91
N SER A 241 1.91 -13.96 -7.63
CA SER A 241 0.97 -13.73 -6.52
C SER A 241 0.92 -12.25 -6.08
N GLY A 242 1.69 -11.37 -6.72
CA GLY A 242 1.84 -9.95 -6.36
C GLY A 242 2.84 -9.68 -5.24
N ALA A 243 3.37 -10.71 -4.57
CA ALA A 243 4.33 -10.50 -3.49
C ALA A 243 5.70 -10.05 -4.03
N MET A 244 6.29 -9.05 -3.39
CA MET A 244 7.62 -8.52 -3.72
C MET A 244 8.68 -9.59 -3.54
N LYS A 245 9.54 -9.73 -4.55
CA LYS A 245 10.66 -10.66 -4.56
C LYS A 245 11.91 -10.02 -3.93
N THR A 246 12.63 -10.79 -3.14
CA THR A 246 13.99 -10.50 -2.67
C THR A 246 14.93 -11.66 -3.04
N GLY A 247 16.24 -11.43 -3.03
CA GLY A 247 17.23 -12.43 -3.40
C GLY A 247 17.31 -12.70 -4.89
N TRP A 248 17.78 -13.88 -5.25
CA TRP A 248 18.00 -14.29 -6.63
C TRP A 248 16.69 -14.48 -7.41
N LEU A 249 16.67 -13.94 -8.64
CA LEU A 249 15.55 -14.02 -9.58
C LEU A 249 16.07 -14.46 -10.96
N ASN A 250 15.50 -15.53 -11.50
CA ASN A 250 15.72 -15.90 -12.90
C ASN A 250 14.49 -15.50 -13.72
N GLN A 251 14.72 -14.73 -14.79
CA GLN A 251 13.69 -14.36 -15.75
C GLN A 251 14.17 -14.70 -17.16
N GLY A 252 13.57 -15.73 -17.75
CA GLY A 252 13.89 -16.12 -19.11
C GLY A 252 15.36 -16.51 -19.32
N GLY A 253 16.01 -17.11 -18.33
CA GLY A 253 17.42 -17.48 -18.38
C GLY A 253 18.38 -16.39 -17.91
N THR A 254 17.90 -15.15 -17.70
CA THR A 254 18.71 -14.06 -17.15
C THR A 254 18.56 -13.99 -15.64
N TRP A 255 19.68 -13.93 -14.93
CA TRP A 255 19.69 -13.81 -13.48
C TRP A 255 19.80 -12.35 -13.04
N TYR A 256 19.00 -12.01 -12.02
CA TYR A 256 18.96 -10.74 -11.32
C TYR A 256 19.10 -10.98 -9.81
N TYR A 257 19.43 -9.96 -9.07
CA TYR A 257 19.40 -9.98 -7.61
C TYR A 257 18.63 -8.77 -7.07
N LEU A 258 17.65 -9.05 -6.21
CA LEU A 258 16.89 -8.04 -5.48
C LEU A 258 17.42 -8.05 -4.04
N ASN A 259 17.86 -6.90 -3.53
CA ASN A 259 18.35 -6.80 -2.16
C ASN A 259 17.21 -7.02 -1.13
N ASP A 260 17.51 -6.94 0.16
CA ASP A 260 16.53 -7.19 1.23
C ASP A 260 15.38 -6.17 1.22
N SER A 261 15.57 -5.01 0.63
CA SER A 261 14.51 -4.01 0.39
C SER A 261 13.75 -4.24 -0.91
N GLY A 262 14.02 -5.31 -1.65
CA GLY A 262 13.41 -5.65 -2.93
C GLY A 262 13.95 -4.87 -4.12
N VAL A 263 14.95 -4.00 -3.92
CA VAL A 263 15.54 -3.19 -5.01
C VAL A 263 16.51 -4.04 -5.83
N MET A 264 16.34 -4.03 -7.16
CA MET A 264 17.25 -4.66 -8.10
C MET A 264 18.63 -4.01 -8.03
N VAL A 265 19.66 -4.81 -7.87
CA VAL A 265 21.05 -4.32 -7.82
C VAL A 265 21.65 -4.19 -9.20
N SER A 266 22.64 -3.29 -9.34
CA SER A 266 23.54 -3.15 -10.50
C SER A 266 24.97 -2.92 -10.05
N GLY A 267 25.94 -3.07 -10.96
CA GLY A 267 27.36 -2.95 -10.62
C GLY A 267 27.89 -4.10 -9.78
N TRP A 268 28.91 -3.82 -9.00
CA TRP A 268 29.58 -4.78 -8.13
C TRP A 268 28.80 -5.05 -6.84
N ASN A 269 28.54 -6.31 -6.53
CA ASN A 269 27.80 -6.72 -5.35
C ASN A 269 28.42 -7.97 -4.71
N ALA A 270 28.65 -7.93 -3.40
CA ALA A 270 29.04 -9.09 -2.61
C ALA A 270 27.79 -9.79 -2.06
N ILE A 271 27.56 -11.04 -2.47
CA ILE A 271 26.39 -11.81 -2.09
C ILE A 271 26.85 -13.18 -1.58
N GLY A 272 26.53 -13.50 -0.33
CA GLY A 272 26.93 -14.78 0.29
C GLY A 272 28.44 -15.00 0.33
N GLY A 273 29.23 -13.92 0.46
CA GLY A 273 30.70 -14.00 0.49
C GLY A 273 31.38 -14.12 -0.87
N SER A 274 30.62 -14.10 -1.98
CA SER A 274 31.15 -14.10 -3.35
C SER A 274 30.82 -12.78 -4.04
N TRP A 275 31.72 -12.33 -4.92
CA TRP A 275 31.50 -11.13 -5.72
C TRP A 275 30.84 -11.48 -7.04
N TYR A 276 29.87 -10.63 -7.41
CA TYR A 276 29.11 -10.66 -8.66
C TYR A 276 29.14 -9.28 -9.30
N TYR A 277 28.90 -9.25 -10.61
CA TYR A 277 28.68 -8.00 -11.33
C TYR A 277 27.36 -8.06 -12.09
N PHE A 278 26.56 -7.02 -11.95
CA PHE A 278 25.31 -6.84 -12.66
C PHE A 278 25.43 -5.63 -13.58
N ASN A 279 25.05 -5.78 -14.83
CA ASN A 279 25.11 -4.66 -15.78
C ASN A 279 24.06 -3.58 -15.44
N GLU A 280 24.00 -2.50 -16.22
CA GLU A 280 23.05 -1.38 -15.99
C GLU A 280 21.58 -1.81 -16.05
N SER A 281 21.24 -2.89 -16.77
CA SER A 281 19.89 -3.46 -16.77
C SER A 281 19.63 -4.40 -15.59
N GLY A 282 20.59 -4.57 -14.68
CA GLY A 282 20.51 -5.49 -13.55
C GLY A 282 20.78 -6.96 -13.89
N ALA A 283 21.13 -7.27 -15.13
CA ALA A 283 21.43 -8.64 -15.54
C ALA A 283 22.81 -9.08 -15.02
N MET A 284 22.86 -10.26 -14.37
CA MET A 284 24.11 -10.85 -13.90
C MET A 284 25.04 -11.15 -15.07
N VAL A 285 26.30 -10.72 -14.94
CA VAL A 285 27.34 -10.97 -15.95
C VAL A 285 28.00 -12.31 -15.68
N THR A 286 28.29 -13.05 -16.77
CA THR A 286 29.12 -14.26 -16.80
C THR A 286 30.18 -14.10 -17.86
N GLY A 287 31.30 -14.83 -17.73
CA GLY A 287 32.41 -14.71 -18.68
C GLY A 287 33.28 -13.49 -18.42
N TRP A 288 33.97 -13.02 -19.46
CA TRP A 288 34.91 -11.93 -19.37
C TRP A 288 34.24 -10.56 -19.32
N LEU A 289 34.71 -9.70 -18.40
CA LEU A 289 34.27 -8.31 -18.23
C LEU A 289 35.47 -7.37 -18.18
N ASN A 290 35.47 -6.32 -19.00
CA ASN A 290 36.42 -5.22 -18.89
C ASN A 290 35.77 -4.04 -18.16
N GLN A 291 36.38 -3.61 -17.06
CA GLN A 291 35.95 -2.43 -16.29
C GLN A 291 37.12 -1.47 -16.16
N GLY A 292 37.04 -0.34 -16.86
CA GLY A 292 38.04 0.70 -16.80
C GLY A 292 39.48 0.24 -17.19
N GLY A 293 39.59 -0.70 -18.13
CA GLY A 293 40.84 -1.28 -18.59
C GLY A 293 41.28 -2.51 -17.80
N THR A 294 40.63 -2.85 -16.67
CA THR A 294 40.90 -4.05 -15.90
C THR A 294 39.95 -5.17 -16.31
N TRP A 295 40.51 -6.36 -16.58
CA TRP A 295 39.74 -7.53 -16.92
C TRP A 295 39.37 -8.36 -15.68
N TYR A 296 38.16 -8.88 -15.67
CA TYR A 296 37.63 -9.81 -14.68
C TYR A 296 36.98 -10.98 -15.40
N TYR A 297 36.82 -12.10 -14.71
CA TYR A 297 36.09 -13.25 -15.22
C TYR A 297 35.07 -13.74 -14.20
N PHE A 298 33.86 -14.02 -14.67
CA PHE A 298 32.79 -14.59 -13.86
C PHE A 298 32.45 -15.96 -14.40
N ASN A 299 32.40 -16.96 -13.54
CA ASN A 299 32.06 -18.32 -13.94
C ASN A 299 30.59 -18.43 -14.39
N GLY A 300 30.14 -19.63 -14.78
CA GLY A 300 28.76 -19.86 -15.24
C GLY A 300 27.69 -19.57 -14.17
N SER A 301 28.07 -19.54 -12.90
CA SER A 301 27.19 -19.13 -11.78
C SER A 301 27.28 -17.64 -11.46
N GLY A 302 28.04 -16.85 -12.23
CA GLY A 302 28.25 -15.43 -12.02
C GLY A 302 29.25 -15.08 -10.90
N VAL A 303 29.90 -16.06 -10.27
CA VAL A 303 30.89 -15.81 -9.22
C VAL A 303 32.19 -15.32 -9.85
N MET A 304 32.74 -14.20 -9.33
CA MET A 304 34.01 -13.64 -9.75
C MET A 304 35.17 -14.62 -9.50
N ALA A 305 36.00 -14.81 -10.49
CA ALA A 305 37.19 -15.63 -10.42
C ALA A 305 38.29 -14.96 -9.58
N THR A 306 38.94 -15.73 -8.73
CA THR A 306 40.19 -15.37 -8.02
C THR A 306 41.17 -16.52 -8.07
N GLY A 307 42.46 -16.26 -7.86
CA GLY A 307 43.48 -17.28 -7.92
C GLY A 307 43.64 -17.89 -9.32
N THR A 308 43.95 -19.17 -9.39
CA THR A 308 44.16 -19.88 -10.67
C THR A 308 42.88 -20.52 -11.17
N GLN A 309 42.51 -20.23 -12.41
CA GLN A 309 41.31 -20.74 -13.08
C GLN A 309 41.63 -21.33 -14.45
N TRP A 310 40.94 -22.40 -14.85
CA TRP A 310 41.00 -22.94 -16.21
C TRP A 310 39.81 -22.35 -17.03
N ILE A 311 40.15 -21.60 -18.08
CA ILE A 311 39.17 -20.91 -18.94
C ILE A 311 39.54 -21.18 -20.39
N GLY A 312 38.66 -21.77 -21.18
CA GLY A 312 38.89 -22.06 -22.57
C GLY A 312 40.04 -23.02 -22.86
N GLY A 313 40.46 -23.85 -21.88
CA GLY A 313 41.57 -24.75 -22.00
C GLY A 313 42.91 -24.15 -21.64
N GLU A 314 42.93 -22.89 -21.22
CA GLU A 314 44.11 -22.17 -20.76
C GLU A 314 44.05 -21.88 -19.26
N ARG A 315 45.22 -21.79 -18.61
CA ARG A 315 45.32 -21.50 -17.19
C ARG A 315 45.53 -20.00 -16.99
N HIS A 316 44.53 -19.34 -16.38
CA HIS A 316 44.54 -17.91 -16.06
C HIS A 316 44.76 -17.69 -14.57
N TRP A 317 45.38 -16.59 -14.23
CA TRP A 317 45.60 -16.19 -12.85
C TRP A 317 44.95 -14.83 -12.56
N PHE A 318 44.28 -14.73 -11.41
CA PHE A 318 43.55 -13.56 -10.95
C PHE A 318 44.06 -13.17 -9.55
N TYR A 319 44.14 -11.89 -9.26
CA TYR A 319 44.35 -11.37 -7.91
C TYR A 319 43.16 -11.69 -7.00
N ASP A 320 43.30 -11.53 -5.68
CA ASP A 320 42.17 -11.64 -4.74
C ASP A 320 41.12 -10.56 -4.98
N SER A 321 41.48 -9.45 -5.61
CA SER A 321 40.59 -8.40 -6.09
C SER A 321 39.74 -8.84 -7.30
N GLY A 322 40.02 -10.01 -7.88
CA GLY A 322 39.40 -10.50 -9.11
C GLY A 322 40.01 -9.97 -10.40
N ALA A 323 40.93 -9.02 -10.30
CA ALA A 323 41.60 -8.48 -11.49
C ALA A 323 42.46 -9.57 -12.18
N TRP A 324 42.29 -9.70 -13.48
CA TRP A 324 43.07 -10.66 -14.26
C TRP A 324 44.52 -10.20 -14.38
N TRP A 325 45.44 -11.09 -14.00
CA TRP A 325 46.86 -10.85 -14.11
C TRP A 325 47.43 -11.28 -15.47
N GLY A 326 46.96 -12.43 -16.02
CA GLY A 326 47.44 -13.00 -17.27
C GLY A 326 47.29 -14.52 -17.35
N LEU A 327 47.78 -15.05 -18.44
CA LEU A 327 47.92 -16.49 -18.57
C LEU A 327 48.97 -17.02 -17.59
N TYR A 328 48.61 -18.09 -16.88
CA TYR A 328 49.59 -18.77 -16.03
C TYR A 328 50.54 -19.55 -16.95
N PRO A 329 51.86 -19.27 -16.93
CA PRO A 329 52.79 -19.97 -17.79
C PRO A 329 52.73 -21.47 -17.49
N VAL A 330 52.39 -22.25 -18.54
CA VAL A 330 52.50 -23.72 -18.47
C VAL A 330 53.99 -24.02 -18.54
N PRO A 331 54.57 -24.81 -17.65
CA PRO A 331 55.90 -25.31 -17.87
C PRO A 331 55.89 -26.08 -19.20
N SER A 332 56.64 -25.63 -20.16
CA SER A 332 56.80 -26.40 -21.41
C SER A 332 57.42 -27.76 -21.04
N ASN A 333 56.59 -28.83 -21.02
CA ASN A 333 57.13 -30.18 -21.06
C ASN A 333 57.84 -30.36 -22.43
N GLY A 334 59.00 -29.77 -22.54
CA GLY A 334 59.86 -29.92 -23.72
C GLY A 334 60.48 -31.30 -23.72
N SER A 335 59.79 -32.24 -24.38
CA SER A 335 60.50 -33.35 -25.03
C SER A 335 60.99 -32.86 -26.38
N GLY A 336 62.09 -32.15 -26.37
CA GLY A 336 62.80 -31.65 -27.55
C GLY A 336 64.27 -31.59 -27.25
N SER A 337 64.98 -32.62 -27.73
CA SER A 337 66.45 -32.69 -27.70
C SER A 337 67.06 -31.51 -28.47
N GLY A 338 67.94 -30.76 -27.80
CA GLY A 338 68.99 -30.01 -28.46
C GLY A 338 68.94 -28.51 -28.32
N ALA A 339 69.95 -28.07 -27.66
CA ALA A 339 70.59 -26.77 -27.54
C ALA A 339 70.37 -26.10 -26.18
N ALA A 340 71.41 -26.10 -25.43
CA ALA A 340 71.77 -25.28 -24.31
C ALA A 340 70.84 -24.11 -23.98
N ASP A 341 69.87 -24.35 -23.14
CA ASP A 341 69.28 -23.28 -22.35
C ASP A 341 69.99 -23.21 -21.02
N VAL A 342 71.16 -22.54 -21.03
CA VAL A 342 72.06 -22.36 -19.95
C VAL A 342 71.60 -21.24 -19.02
N ALA A 343 70.33 -20.97 -18.82
CA ALA A 343 69.95 -19.87 -17.93
C ALA A 343 68.61 -20.00 -17.18
N THR A 344 67.93 -21.08 -17.24
CA THR A 344 66.72 -21.27 -16.38
C THR A 344 67.05 -22.20 -15.21
N GLY A 345 67.91 -21.78 -14.35
CA GLY A 345 68.00 -22.41 -13.02
C GLY A 345 66.68 -22.26 -12.31
N ASN A 346 66.12 -23.38 -11.83
CA ASN A 346 64.87 -23.42 -11.04
C ASN A 346 64.86 -22.29 -9.97
N ARG A 347 63.96 -21.32 -10.14
CA ARG A 347 63.84 -20.15 -9.31
C ARG A 347 62.43 -20.06 -8.74
N TYR A 348 62.31 -19.46 -7.56
CA TYR A 348 61.01 -19.01 -7.06
C TYR A 348 60.62 -17.72 -7.78
N LYS A 349 59.36 -17.60 -8.14
CA LYS A 349 58.77 -16.38 -8.68
C LYS A 349 57.71 -15.86 -7.71
N ALA A 350 57.71 -14.57 -7.48
CA ALA A 350 56.70 -13.89 -6.70
C ALA A 350 56.25 -12.61 -7.39
N ILE A 351 55.01 -12.21 -7.14
CA ILE A 351 54.52 -10.87 -7.44
C ILE A 351 54.62 -10.03 -6.19
N CYS A 352 55.19 -8.87 -6.34
CA CYS A 352 55.37 -7.90 -5.28
C CYS A 352 54.05 -7.07 -5.07
N ARG A 353 53.92 -6.39 -3.95
CA ARG A 353 52.71 -5.60 -3.66
C ARG A 353 52.50 -4.40 -4.59
N ASP A 354 53.55 -3.94 -5.24
CA ASP A 354 53.50 -2.90 -6.27
C ASP A 354 53.19 -3.45 -7.69
N GLY A 355 52.94 -4.76 -7.81
CA GLY A 355 52.61 -5.43 -9.07
C GLY A 355 53.86 -5.90 -9.84
N SER A 356 55.08 -5.58 -9.42
CA SER A 356 56.29 -6.02 -10.09
C SER A 356 56.59 -7.51 -9.85
N GLU A 357 57.29 -8.14 -10.79
CA GLU A 357 57.75 -9.52 -10.67
C GLU A 357 59.13 -9.58 -10.00
N SER A 358 59.33 -10.55 -9.12
CA SER A 358 60.59 -10.83 -8.50
C SER A 358 60.91 -12.31 -8.64
N PHE A 359 62.20 -12.58 -8.91
CA PHE A 359 62.72 -13.93 -9.03
C PHE A 359 63.78 -14.17 -7.97
N SER A 360 63.81 -15.36 -7.37
CA SER A 360 64.88 -15.77 -6.49
C SER A 360 66.18 -16.00 -7.27
N SER A 361 67.31 -16.04 -6.56
CA SER A 361 68.53 -16.56 -7.14
C SER A 361 68.35 -18.01 -7.56
N PRO A 362 69.04 -18.47 -8.65
CA PRO A 362 68.99 -19.86 -9.05
C PRO A 362 69.40 -20.78 -7.87
N GLY A 363 68.62 -21.84 -7.63
CA GLY A 363 68.86 -22.78 -6.54
C GLY A 363 68.47 -22.32 -5.15
N ALA A 364 67.81 -21.18 -5.00
CA ALA A 364 67.25 -20.75 -3.72
C ALA A 364 66.24 -21.80 -3.19
N SER A 365 66.22 -21.98 -1.89
CA SER A 365 65.33 -22.94 -1.21
C SER A 365 63.97 -22.32 -0.84
N ASP A 366 63.84 -21.01 -0.96
CA ASP A 366 62.60 -20.29 -0.58
C ASP A 366 62.52 -18.88 -1.24
N TYR A 367 61.50 -18.10 -0.82
CA TYR A 367 61.22 -16.74 -1.29
C TYR A 367 61.95 -15.61 -0.55
N ARG A 368 62.98 -15.93 0.27
CA ARG A 368 63.67 -14.92 1.06
C ARG A 368 64.32 -13.84 0.19
N GLY A 369 64.15 -12.59 0.59
CA GLY A 369 64.68 -11.43 -0.10
C GLY A 369 63.93 -10.97 -1.34
N MET A 370 62.94 -11.72 -1.83
CA MET A 370 62.12 -11.31 -2.96
C MET A 370 61.20 -10.15 -2.55
N CYS A 371 61.02 -9.20 -3.44
CA CYS A 371 60.15 -8.03 -3.23
C CYS A 371 60.53 -7.11 -2.05
N ALA A 372 61.75 -7.18 -1.53
CA ALA A 372 62.16 -6.41 -0.36
C ALA A 372 62.10 -4.88 -0.57
N GLY A 373 62.31 -4.39 -1.81
CA GLY A 373 62.17 -2.99 -2.18
C GLY A 373 60.76 -2.60 -2.74
N HIS A 374 59.83 -3.53 -2.81
CA HIS A 374 58.56 -3.41 -3.50
C HIS A 374 57.37 -3.67 -2.58
N GLY A 375 57.48 -3.32 -1.32
CA GLY A 375 56.41 -3.47 -0.33
C GLY A 375 56.18 -4.90 0.17
N GLY A 376 57.05 -5.85 -0.19
CA GLY A 376 56.95 -7.27 0.16
C GLY A 376 56.21 -8.11 -0.86
N ILE A 377 56.16 -9.43 -0.63
CA ILE A 377 55.50 -10.37 -1.52
C ILE A 377 53.98 -10.22 -1.37
N ALA A 378 53.29 -9.98 -2.51
CA ALA A 378 51.84 -10.10 -2.61
C ALA A 378 51.48 -11.57 -2.85
N TYR A 379 52.18 -12.25 -3.79
CA TYR A 379 51.87 -13.63 -4.18
C TYR A 379 53.11 -14.43 -4.48
N LYS A 380 53.14 -15.68 -4.01
CA LYS A 380 54.16 -16.67 -4.31
C LYS A 380 53.71 -17.56 -5.44
N LEU A 381 54.43 -17.55 -6.55
CA LEU A 381 54.03 -18.24 -7.77
C LEU A 381 54.62 -19.64 -7.95
N GLY A 382 55.49 -20.10 -7.03
CA GLY A 382 56.06 -21.43 -7.06
C GLY A 382 57.51 -21.47 -7.49
N TYR A 383 58.04 -22.67 -7.66
CA TYR A 383 59.41 -23.00 -8.02
C TYR A 383 59.44 -23.65 -9.41
N GLY A 384 60.44 -23.32 -10.20
CA GLY A 384 60.59 -23.89 -11.55
C GLY A 384 60.52 -22.88 -12.69
N TRP A 385 60.85 -21.63 -12.40
CA TRP A 385 60.92 -20.51 -13.36
C TRP A 385 62.33 -20.26 -13.86
#